data_0e973d3a803a02e6c6edaeb94d6f01ae
#
_entry.id   0e973d3a803a02e6c6edaeb94d6f01ae
#
_cell.length_a   1.000
_cell.length_b   1.000
_cell.length_c   1.000
_cell.angle_alpha   90.00
_cell.angle_beta   90.00
_cell.angle_gamma   90.00
#
_symmetry.space_group_name_H-M   'P 1'
#
loop_
_entity.id
_entity.type
_entity.pdbx_description
1 polymer ?
#
loop_
_entity_poly.entity_id
_entity_poly.type
_entity_poly.pdbx_seq_one_letter_code
_entity_poly.pdbx_strand_id
1 'polypeptide(L)'
;MRKIKILLLSLLLAFCMAGCSEGSSVAISGSGDETAGKISQNGSGMEVHFIDVGQGDSTLIKVGGHAMLIDAGDNSEGTAVQSYLDSQNVEKIDYAIGTHPDADHIGGLDVVVYKFDCKKVFMPDVTSDTKTYDDV
;
A
#
# COMPACT_ATOMS: atom_id res chain seq x y z
N MET A 1 -42.48 -11.42 37.29
CA MET A 1 -41.19 -11.22 37.99
C MET A 1 -39.96 -11.37 37.07
N ARG A 2 -40.11 -11.05 35.80
CA ARG A 2 -38.99 -11.22 34.78
C ARG A 2 -38.51 -9.90 34.16
N LYS A 3 -39.18 -8.77 34.49
CA LYS A 3 -38.89 -7.46 33.86
C LYS A 3 -37.98 -6.55 34.71
N ILE A 4 -37.65 -6.89 35.94
CA ILE A 4 -36.81 -6.07 36.82
C ILE A 4 -35.32 -6.37 36.71
N LYS A 5 -34.93 -7.53 36.14
CA LYS A 5 -33.52 -7.91 36.02
C LYS A 5 -32.80 -7.25 34.81
N ILE A 6 -33.53 -6.67 33.88
CA ILE A 6 -32.93 -6.06 32.67
C ILE A 6 -32.54 -4.59 32.90
N LEU A 7 -33.14 -3.93 33.89
CA LEU A 7 -32.90 -2.52 34.18
C LEU A 7 -31.65 -2.24 35.01
N LEU A 8 -31.08 -3.26 35.67
CA LEU A 8 -29.90 -3.10 36.52
C LEU A 8 -28.58 -3.40 35.78
N LEU A 9 -28.63 -3.96 34.57
CA LEU A 9 -27.44 -4.26 33.80
C LEU A 9 -27.03 -3.11 32.84
N SER A 10 -27.91 -2.16 32.60
CA SER A 10 -27.64 -1.00 31.74
C SER A 10 -26.98 0.19 32.45
N LEU A 11 -26.90 0.16 33.79
CA LEU A 11 -26.35 1.27 34.58
C LEU A 11 -24.85 1.08 34.92
N LEU A 12 -24.26 -0.07 34.61
CA LEU A 12 -22.86 -0.37 34.95
C LEU A 12 -21.88 -0.14 33.80
N LEU A 13 -22.35 0.24 32.60
CA LEU A 13 -21.48 0.46 31.41
C LEU A 13 -21.16 1.93 31.10
N ALA A 14 -21.57 2.86 31.96
CA ALA A 14 -21.43 4.30 31.68
C ALA A 14 -20.31 5.02 32.46
N PHE A 15 -19.40 4.29 33.13
CA PHE A 15 -18.38 4.92 33.99
C PHE A 15 -16.91 4.52 33.71
N CYS A 16 -16.54 4.32 32.46
CA CYS A 16 -15.13 4.09 32.13
C CYS A 16 -14.71 4.79 30.82
N MET A 17 -14.91 6.10 30.73
CA MET A 17 -14.31 6.92 29.68
C MET A 17 -13.81 8.26 30.22
N ALA A 18 -12.89 8.22 31.19
CA ALA A 18 -12.07 9.36 31.53
C ALA A 18 -10.66 8.87 31.89
N GLY A 19 -9.89 8.63 30.88
CA GLY A 19 -8.46 8.34 30.93
C GLY A 19 -7.77 9.17 29.89
N CYS A 20 -7.41 10.43 30.23
CA CYS A 20 -6.44 11.20 29.48
C CYS A 20 -5.12 10.46 29.51
N SER A 21 -4.64 10.03 28.36
CA SER A 21 -3.26 9.62 28.16
C SER A 21 -2.52 10.79 27.53
N GLU A 22 -1.79 11.52 28.35
CA GLU A 22 -0.75 12.44 27.88
C GLU A 22 0.35 11.63 27.23
N GLY A 23 0.48 11.72 25.91
CA GLY A 23 1.59 11.16 25.16
C GLY A 23 2.85 11.98 25.44
N SER A 24 3.73 11.44 26.28
CA SER A 24 5.08 11.98 26.46
C SER A 24 5.88 11.88 25.17
N SER A 25 6.11 13.01 24.52
CA SER A 25 7.09 13.13 23.44
C SER A 25 8.49 13.04 24.04
N VAL A 26 9.21 11.98 23.72
CA VAL A 26 10.65 11.87 24.02
C VAL A 26 11.39 12.79 23.06
N ALA A 27 11.87 13.92 23.55
CA ALA A 27 12.79 14.77 22.81
C ALA A 27 14.20 14.17 22.91
N ILE A 28 14.72 13.63 21.80
CA ILE A 28 16.13 13.29 21.69
C ILE A 28 16.88 14.56 21.33
N SER A 29 17.57 15.14 22.32
CA SER A 29 18.49 16.25 22.12
C SER A 29 19.84 15.71 21.63
N GLY A 30 20.03 15.70 20.31
CA GLY A 30 21.31 15.49 19.65
C GLY A 30 21.76 16.80 19.02
N SER A 31 22.82 17.40 19.53
CA SER A 31 23.45 18.56 18.92
C SER A 31 24.22 18.15 17.68
N GLY A 32 23.60 18.30 16.51
CA GLY A 32 24.21 18.17 15.20
C GLY A 32 23.49 19.16 14.31
N ASP A 33 24.24 20.16 13.82
CA ASP A 33 23.77 21.15 12.87
C ASP A 33 23.45 20.44 11.54
N GLU A 34 22.20 20.03 11.37
CA GLU A 34 21.66 19.62 10.09
C GLU A 34 20.38 20.42 9.85
N THR A 35 20.44 21.19 8.78
CA THR A 35 19.30 21.93 8.21
C THR A 35 18.25 20.91 7.78
N ALA A 36 17.48 20.38 8.74
CA ALA A 36 16.30 19.58 8.45
C ALA A 36 15.29 20.48 7.76
N GLY A 37 15.24 20.38 6.45
CA GLY A 37 14.21 21.03 5.64
C GLY A 37 12.85 20.69 6.22
N LYS A 38 12.07 21.70 6.61
CA LYS A 38 10.67 21.54 6.99
C LYS A 38 9.96 20.89 5.81
N ILE A 39 9.63 19.61 5.92
CA ILE A 39 8.72 18.94 4.99
C ILE A 39 7.36 19.62 5.19
N SER A 40 6.99 20.46 4.23
CA SER A 40 5.67 21.08 4.19
C SER A 40 4.64 19.96 4.05
N GLN A 41 3.79 19.78 5.04
CA GLN A 41 2.69 18.81 5.05
C GLN A 41 1.50 19.28 4.18
N ASN A 42 1.77 19.93 3.07
CA ASN A 42 0.75 20.20 2.06
C ASN A 42 0.80 19.09 1.02
N GLY A 43 0.08 18.01 1.21
CA GLY A 43 -0.53 17.10 0.21
C GLY A 43 0.22 16.64 -1.06
N SER A 44 1.51 16.96 -1.22
CA SER A 44 2.30 16.66 -2.42
C SER A 44 3.57 15.84 -2.12
N GLY A 45 3.56 15.10 -1.02
CA GLY A 45 4.66 14.17 -0.70
C GLY A 45 4.67 12.98 -1.65
N MET A 46 5.84 12.41 -1.88
CA MET A 46 5.97 11.10 -2.50
C MET A 46 5.73 10.02 -1.44
N GLU A 47 4.86 9.07 -1.74
CA GLU A 47 4.62 7.88 -0.96
C GLU A 47 5.22 6.68 -1.68
N VAL A 48 5.95 5.84 -0.96
CA VAL A 48 6.51 4.58 -1.47
C VAL A 48 5.99 3.46 -0.60
N HIS A 49 5.30 2.52 -1.21
CA HIS A 49 4.68 1.37 -0.55
C HIS A 49 5.37 0.11 -1.03
N PHE A 50 5.93 -0.66 -0.11
CA PHE A 50 6.40 -2.02 -0.37
C PHE A 50 5.23 -2.96 -0.06
N ILE A 51 4.69 -3.61 -1.09
CA ILE A 51 3.52 -4.47 -0.98
C ILE A 51 4.01 -5.87 -0.62
N ASP A 52 3.47 -6.44 0.45
CA ASP A 52 3.78 -7.82 0.84
C ASP A 52 3.10 -8.78 -0.15
N VAL A 53 3.89 -9.39 -0.99
CA VAL A 53 3.51 -10.40 -1.99
C VAL A 53 4.14 -11.77 -1.69
N GLY A 54 4.63 -11.96 -0.45
CA GLY A 54 5.35 -13.17 -0.07
C GLY A 54 6.70 -13.28 -0.78
N GLN A 55 6.81 -14.19 -1.74
CA GLN A 55 8.01 -14.28 -2.58
C GLN A 55 7.91 -13.29 -3.74
N GLY A 56 9.00 -12.58 -4.02
CA GLY A 56 9.09 -11.60 -5.09
C GLY A 56 8.96 -10.16 -4.62
N ASP A 57 8.71 -9.26 -5.54
CA ASP A 57 8.66 -7.83 -5.28
C ASP A 57 7.37 -7.19 -5.81
N SER A 58 6.91 -6.16 -5.12
CA SER A 58 5.89 -5.24 -5.64
C SER A 58 5.99 -3.91 -4.91
N THR A 59 6.18 -2.83 -5.66
CA THR A 59 6.35 -1.48 -5.09
C THR A 59 5.44 -0.48 -5.79
N LEU A 60 4.57 0.17 -5.01
CA LEU A 60 3.75 1.28 -5.48
C LEU A 60 4.40 2.61 -5.09
N ILE A 61 4.55 3.51 -6.05
CA ILE A 61 5.01 4.89 -5.83
C ILE A 61 3.87 5.83 -6.22
N LYS A 62 3.48 6.72 -5.28
CA LYS A 62 2.45 7.74 -5.50
C LYS A 62 3.01 9.13 -5.28
N VAL A 63 2.70 10.05 -6.18
CA VAL A 63 3.07 11.46 -6.04
C VAL A 63 2.09 12.36 -6.81
N GLY A 64 1.51 13.34 -6.15
CA GLY A 64 0.71 14.38 -6.80
C GLY A 64 -0.44 13.85 -7.67
N GLY A 65 -1.08 12.73 -7.29
CA GLY A 65 -2.15 12.10 -8.05
C GLY A 65 -1.68 11.18 -9.19
N HIS A 66 -0.38 10.94 -9.29
CA HIS A 66 0.24 9.98 -10.20
C HIS A 66 0.60 8.70 -9.46
N ALA A 67 0.54 7.56 -10.16
CA ALA A 67 0.92 6.26 -9.62
C ALA A 67 1.85 5.52 -10.58
N MET A 68 2.85 4.85 -10.00
CA MET A 68 3.73 3.93 -10.70
C MET A 68 3.81 2.64 -9.89
N LEU A 69 3.64 1.51 -10.57
CA LEU A 69 3.85 0.18 -9.98
C LEU A 69 5.12 -0.43 -10.56
N ILE A 70 5.95 -1.00 -9.71
CA ILE A 70 7.16 -1.75 -10.08
C ILE A 70 6.98 -3.16 -9.56
N ASP A 71 6.90 -4.13 -10.44
CA ASP A 71 6.61 -5.53 -10.20
C ASP A 71 5.25 -5.77 -9.50
N ALA A 72 4.77 -7.00 -9.50
CA ALA A 72 3.46 -7.35 -8.97
C ALA A 72 3.42 -8.75 -8.32
N GLY A 73 4.59 -9.28 -7.94
CA GLY A 73 4.71 -10.59 -7.34
C GLY A 73 4.41 -11.75 -8.29
N ASP A 74 4.23 -12.94 -7.74
CA ASP A 74 3.90 -14.16 -8.46
C ASP A 74 2.49 -14.11 -9.09
N ASN A 75 2.20 -15.01 -10.01
CA ASN A 75 0.89 -15.13 -10.70
C ASN A 75 -0.30 -15.24 -9.71
N SER A 76 -0.10 -15.81 -8.52
CA SER A 76 -1.13 -15.89 -7.48
C SER A 76 -1.42 -14.56 -6.78
N GLU A 77 -0.50 -13.60 -6.85
CA GLU A 77 -0.53 -12.37 -6.06
C GLU A 77 -1.21 -11.19 -6.79
N GLY A 78 -1.45 -11.28 -8.08
CA GLY A 78 -2.06 -10.20 -8.86
C GLY A 78 -3.36 -9.64 -8.26
N THR A 79 -4.21 -10.50 -7.71
CA THR A 79 -5.46 -10.06 -7.04
C THR A 79 -5.18 -9.37 -5.70
N ALA A 80 -4.16 -9.79 -4.96
CA ALA A 80 -3.75 -9.14 -3.71
C ALA A 80 -3.18 -7.75 -4.00
N VAL A 81 -2.32 -7.63 -5.01
CA VAL A 81 -1.78 -6.34 -5.48
C VAL A 81 -2.91 -5.43 -5.96
N GLN A 82 -3.84 -5.93 -6.79
CA GLN A 82 -5.04 -5.17 -7.19
C GLN A 82 -5.80 -4.63 -5.97
N SER A 83 -6.11 -5.49 -5.00
CA SER A 83 -6.85 -5.09 -3.79
C SER A 83 -6.09 -4.03 -2.98
N TYR A 84 -4.78 -4.13 -2.93
CA TYR A 84 -3.94 -3.12 -2.28
C TYR A 84 -4.03 -1.78 -3.01
N LEU A 85 -3.89 -1.76 -4.34
CA LEU A 85 -4.01 -0.55 -5.16
C LEU A 85 -5.38 0.12 -4.98
N ASP A 86 -6.46 -0.65 -4.98
CA ASP A 86 -7.82 -0.17 -4.70
C ASP A 86 -7.90 0.48 -3.30
N SER A 87 -7.30 -0.14 -2.28
CA SER A 87 -7.26 0.39 -0.92
C SER A 87 -6.50 1.72 -0.80
N GLN A 88 -5.54 1.94 -1.70
CA GLN A 88 -4.77 3.17 -1.80
C GLN A 88 -5.42 4.23 -2.70
N ASN A 89 -6.66 3.99 -3.16
CA ASN A 89 -7.41 4.85 -4.08
C ASN A 89 -6.66 5.12 -5.40
N VAL A 90 -5.95 4.11 -5.92
CA VAL A 90 -5.33 4.17 -7.24
C VAL A 90 -6.42 3.91 -8.27
N GLU A 91 -6.74 4.89 -9.09
CA GLU A 91 -7.72 4.75 -10.18
C GLU A 91 -7.05 4.43 -11.52
N LYS A 92 -5.81 4.87 -11.69
CA LYS A 92 -5.01 4.66 -12.91
C LYS A 92 -3.53 4.56 -12.56
N ILE A 93 -2.78 3.90 -13.42
CA ILE A 93 -1.33 3.73 -13.30
C ILE A 93 -0.67 4.46 -14.48
N ASP A 94 0.17 5.45 -14.19
CA ASP A 94 0.90 6.15 -15.23
C ASP A 94 2.01 5.26 -15.83
N TYR A 95 2.65 4.45 -14.99
CA TYR A 95 3.71 3.53 -15.39
C TYR A 95 3.60 2.21 -14.62
N ALA A 96 3.53 1.09 -15.34
CA ALA A 96 3.78 -0.23 -14.80
C ALA A 96 5.14 -0.72 -15.30
N ILE A 97 5.97 -1.25 -14.43
CA ILE A 97 7.33 -1.67 -14.74
C ILE A 97 7.51 -3.12 -14.30
N GLY A 98 7.82 -4.01 -15.23
CA GLY A 98 8.33 -5.33 -14.94
C GLY A 98 9.86 -5.29 -15.01
N THR A 99 10.54 -5.57 -13.89
CA THR A 99 11.99 -5.43 -13.81
C THR A 99 12.73 -6.53 -14.57
N HIS A 100 12.20 -7.75 -14.55
CA HIS A 100 12.71 -8.90 -15.29
C HIS A 100 11.62 -9.98 -15.45
N PRO A 101 11.78 -10.95 -16.37
CA PRO A 101 10.68 -11.83 -16.78
C PRO A 101 10.40 -13.00 -15.82
N ASP A 102 10.87 -12.97 -14.58
CA ASP A 102 10.64 -14.02 -13.61
C ASP A 102 9.23 -13.91 -13.00
N ALA A 103 8.61 -15.06 -12.75
CA ALA A 103 7.20 -15.12 -12.35
C ALA A 103 6.92 -14.38 -11.03
N ASP A 104 7.86 -14.41 -10.09
CA ASP A 104 7.74 -13.74 -8.80
C ASP A 104 7.91 -12.21 -8.86
N HIS A 105 8.10 -11.66 -10.05
CA HIS A 105 8.14 -10.23 -10.32
C HIS A 105 7.01 -9.75 -11.24
N ILE A 106 6.83 -10.42 -12.39
CA ILE A 106 5.84 -9.99 -13.37
C ILE A 106 4.53 -10.78 -13.33
N GLY A 107 4.44 -11.82 -12.50
CA GLY A 107 3.33 -12.75 -12.51
C GLY A 107 1.96 -12.13 -12.26
N GLY A 108 1.89 -11.11 -11.43
CA GLY A 108 0.64 -10.39 -11.15
C GLY A 108 0.38 -9.19 -12.05
N LEU A 109 1.31 -8.84 -12.97
CA LEU A 109 1.18 -7.63 -13.80
C LEU A 109 0.02 -7.72 -14.79
N ASP A 110 -0.28 -8.90 -15.33
CA ASP A 110 -1.41 -9.12 -16.23
C ASP A 110 -2.74 -8.70 -15.59
N VAL A 111 -2.97 -9.08 -14.32
CA VAL A 111 -4.16 -8.68 -13.54
C VAL A 111 -4.19 -7.16 -13.37
N VAL A 112 -3.06 -6.55 -13.04
CA VAL A 112 -2.98 -5.10 -12.81
C VAL A 112 -3.23 -4.33 -14.11
N VAL A 113 -2.55 -4.70 -15.20
CA VAL A 113 -2.70 -4.03 -16.51
C VAL A 113 -4.13 -4.20 -17.06
N TYR A 114 -4.76 -5.34 -16.81
CA TYR A 114 -6.14 -5.57 -17.22
C TYR A 114 -7.16 -4.75 -16.40
N LYS A 115 -6.90 -4.52 -15.10
CA LYS A 115 -7.86 -3.90 -14.17
C LYS A 115 -7.74 -2.39 -14.07
N PHE A 116 -6.53 -1.86 -14.21
CA PHE A 116 -6.28 -0.42 -14.11
C PHE A 116 -6.00 0.17 -15.49
N ASP A 117 -6.35 1.45 -15.68
CA ASP A 117 -5.96 2.21 -16.87
C ASP A 117 -4.44 2.50 -16.82
N CYS A 118 -3.65 1.56 -17.36
CA CYS A 118 -2.19 1.69 -17.45
C CYS A 118 -1.80 2.46 -18.70
N LYS A 119 -1.20 3.64 -18.52
CA LYS A 119 -0.77 4.46 -19.67
C LYS A 119 0.42 3.89 -20.40
N LYS A 120 1.38 3.31 -19.67
CA LYS A 120 2.60 2.72 -20.24
C LYS A 120 3.05 1.54 -19.39
N VAL A 121 3.44 0.47 -20.07
CA VAL A 121 4.12 -0.68 -19.49
C VAL A 121 5.55 -0.69 -19.99
N PHE A 122 6.50 -0.89 -19.08
CA PHE A 122 7.92 -1.04 -19.40
C PHE A 122 8.39 -2.43 -18.99
N MET A 123 9.02 -3.11 -19.91
CA MET A 123 9.67 -4.40 -19.71
C MET A 123 11.09 -4.32 -20.30
N PRO A 124 12.05 -5.09 -19.77
CA PRO A 124 13.37 -5.16 -20.39
C PRO A 124 13.28 -5.77 -21.81
N ASP A 125 14.17 -5.36 -22.69
CA ASP A 125 14.29 -5.94 -24.05
C ASP A 125 14.99 -7.31 -23.98
N VAL A 126 14.29 -8.27 -23.35
CA VAL A 126 14.70 -9.68 -23.25
C VAL A 126 13.49 -10.54 -23.59
N THR A 127 13.76 -11.71 -24.16
CA THR A 127 12.70 -12.70 -24.43
C THR A 127 12.70 -13.78 -23.36
N SER A 128 11.52 -14.24 -22.97
CA SER A 128 11.32 -15.40 -22.13
C SER A 128 10.32 -16.33 -22.82
N ASP A 129 10.49 -17.60 -22.67
CA ASP A 129 9.59 -18.65 -23.20
C ASP A 129 8.57 -19.12 -22.13
N THR A 130 8.41 -18.35 -21.07
CA THR A 130 7.45 -18.66 -19.99
C THR A 130 6.06 -18.13 -20.34
N LYS A 131 5.04 -18.89 -19.92
CA LYS A 131 3.65 -18.44 -20.05
C LYS A 131 3.40 -17.10 -19.33
N THR A 132 4.03 -16.89 -18.18
CA THR A 132 3.94 -15.64 -17.42
C THR A 132 4.38 -14.44 -18.25
N TYR A 133 5.48 -14.58 -19.01
CA TYR A 133 5.96 -13.50 -19.89
C TYR A 133 4.99 -13.24 -21.04
N ASP A 134 4.39 -14.31 -21.59
CA ASP A 134 3.42 -14.21 -22.69
C ASP A 134 2.07 -13.60 -22.26
N ASP A 135 1.73 -13.70 -20.96
CA ASP A 135 0.46 -13.19 -20.43
C ASP A 135 0.51 -11.65 -20.15
N VAL A 136 1.68 -11.04 -20.02
CA VAL A 136 1.89 -9.61 -19.77
C VAL A 136 2.07 -8.83 -21.06
#